data_50c44ac89fdf7413ca532b1f2826bfc0
#
_entry.id   50c44ac89fdf7413ca532b1f2826bfc0
#
_cell.length_a   1.000
_cell.length_b   1.000
_cell.length_c   1.000
_cell.angle_alpha   90.00
_cell.angle_beta   90.00
_cell.angle_gamma   90.00
#
_symmetry.space_group_name_H-M   'P 1'
#
loop_
_entity.id
_entity.type
_entity.pdbx_description
1 polymer ?
#
loop_
_entity_poly.entity_id
_entity_poly.type
_entity_poly.pdbx_seq_one_letter_code
_entity_poly.pdbx_strand_id
1 'polypeptide(L)'
;EDRILSAYVNLVESILRTSYFQQHDRQQPERLSFKVDCGAISRMPQPRPMLEIFVFSARVEAVHLRGGLVARGGLRWSDRPEDFRTEVLGLVKAQIVKNAVIVPVGSKGGFVVRRLAQCAPEERSAEVKSCYQTFIRGMLDLTDNRSHESVIAPSRVVRYDQDDPYLVVA
;
A
#
# COMPACT_ATOMS: atom_id res chain seq x y z
N GLU A 1 10.13 7.97 25.60
CA GLU A 1 11.03 7.43 24.54
C GLU A 1 10.76 5.94 24.32
N ASP A 2 10.71 5.09 25.33
CA ASP A 2 10.47 3.65 25.21
C ASP A 2 9.20 3.29 24.44
N ARG A 3 8.13 4.08 24.58
CA ARG A 3 6.86 3.85 23.88
C ARG A 3 6.98 4.08 22.36
N ILE A 4 7.79 5.05 21.96
CA ILE A 4 8.01 5.37 20.54
C ILE A 4 8.88 4.28 19.93
N LEU A 5 9.98 3.93 20.58
CA LEU A 5 10.88 2.86 20.13
C LEU A 5 10.15 1.52 20.02
N SER A 6 9.37 1.16 21.05
CA SER A 6 8.54 -0.05 21.01
C SER A 6 7.52 -0.05 19.86
N ALA A 7 6.95 1.11 19.52
CA ALA A 7 6.02 1.22 18.38
C ALA A 7 6.75 1.04 17.04
N TYR A 8 7.96 1.58 16.89
CA TYR A 8 8.79 1.34 15.70
C TYR A 8 9.19 -0.12 15.56
N VAL A 9 9.65 -0.76 16.62
CA VAL A 9 10.00 -2.18 16.62
C VAL A 9 8.78 -3.00 16.20
N ASN A 10 7.62 -2.77 16.82
CA ASN A 10 6.39 -3.49 16.48
C ASN A 10 5.98 -3.26 15.01
N LEU A 11 6.13 -2.05 14.48
CA LEU A 11 5.87 -1.79 13.06
C LEU A 11 6.83 -2.58 12.16
N VAL A 12 8.13 -2.58 12.46
CA VAL A 12 9.14 -3.31 11.67
C VAL A 12 8.86 -4.81 11.70
N GLU A 13 8.55 -5.38 12.87
CA GLU A 13 8.19 -6.80 13.04
C GLU A 13 6.89 -7.18 12.33
N SER A 14 6.01 -6.21 12.08
CA SER A 14 4.75 -6.42 11.35
C SER A 14 4.92 -6.38 9.82
N ILE A 15 6.12 -6.08 9.29
CA ILE A 15 6.39 -6.04 7.86
C ILE A 15 6.50 -7.46 7.32
N LEU A 16 5.59 -7.82 6.41
CA LEU A 16 5.56 -9.12 5.73
C LEU A 16 6.41 -9.13 4.47
N ARG A 17 6.47 -8.02 3.73
CA ARG A 17 7.24 -7.90 2.48
C ARG A 17 7.85 -6.52 2.34
N THR A 18 9.02 -6.45 1.69
CA THR A 18 9.62 -5.19 1.28
C THR A 18 10.35 -5.32 -0.05
N SER A 19 10.22 -4.27 -0.89
CA SER A 19 10.96 -4.11 -2.14
C SER A 19 12.35 -3.48 -1.96
N TYR A 20 12.78 -3.26 -0.72
CA TYR A 20 14.04 -2.54 -0.43
C TYR A 20 15.25 -3.11 -1.18
N PHE A 21 15.33 -4.43 -1.35
CA PHE A 21 16.45 -5.11 -2.01
C PHE A 21 16.27 -5.29 -3.53
N GLN A 22 15.17 -4.82 -4.13
CA GLN A 22 14.98 -4.83 -5.59
C GLN A 22 15.87 -3.84 -6.34
N GLN A 23 16.58 -3.00 -5.61
CA GLN A 23 17.43 -1.95 -6.18
C GLN A 23 18.56 -2.54 -7.02
N HIS A 24 18.74 -1.98 -8.21
CA HIS A 24 19.91 -2.20 -9.05
C HIS A 24 20.95 -1.11 -8.80
N ASP A 25 22.22 -1.52 -8.63
CA ASP A 25 23.41 -0.70 -8.71
C ASP A 25 23.42 0.61 -7.91
N ARG A 26 23.46 0.51 -6.56
CA ARG A 26 23.81 1.62 -5.63
C ARG A 26 23.03 2.94 -5.77
N GLN A 27 22.01 3.01 -6.61
CA GLN A 27 21.12 4.16 -6.69
C GLN A 27 19.99 4.03 -5.69
N GLN A 28 19.52 5.14 -5.15
CA GLN A 28 18.33 5.14 -4.30
C GLN A 28 17.12 4.61 -5.11
N PRO A 29 16.26 3.79 -4.51
CA PRO A 29 15.09 3.27 -5.20
C PRO A 29 14.20 4.42 -5.66
N GLU A 30 13.68 4.31 -6.89
CA GLU A 30 12.66 5.22 -7.37
C GLU A 30 11.43 5.22 -6.43
N ARG A 31 11.14 4.06 -5.84
CA ARG A 31 10.06 3.83 -4.89
C ARG A 31 10.41 2.72 -3.90
N LEU A 32 9.84 2.79 -2.74
CA LEU A 32 9.97 1.80 -1.68
C LEU A 32 8.58 1.33 -1.27
N SER A 33 8.41 0.02 -1.16
CA SER A 33 7.12 -0.58 -0.82
C SER A 33 7.24 -1.53 0.35
N PHE A 34 6.24 -1.50 1.24
CA PHE A 34 6.10 -2.39 2.38
C PHE A 34 4.70 -3.00 2.40
N LYS A 35 4.60 -4.29 2.67
CA LYS A 35 3.35 -4.97 3.01
C LYS A 35 3.36 -5.29 4.49
N VAL A 36 2.32 -4.90 5.20
CA VAL A 36 2.25 -4.95 6.66
C VAL A 36 1.05 -5.77 7.09
N ASP A 37 1.23 -6.63 8.10
CA ASP A 37 0.14 -7.27 8.84
C ASP A 37 -0.44 -6.27 9.85
N CYS A 38 -1.61 -5.75 9.57
CA CYS A 38 -2.27 -4.81 10.47
C CYS A 38 -2.74 -5.46 11.77
N GLY A 39 -2.93 -6.77 11.78
CA GLY A 39 -3.28 -7.54 12.98
C GLY A 39 -2.16 -7.56 14.01
N ALA A 40 -0.91 -7.57 13.55
CA ALA A 40 0.29 -7.57 14.39
C ALA A 40 0.62 -6.21 15.02
N ILE A 41 0.03 -5.11 14.50
CA ILE A 41 0.26 -3.76 15.05
C ILE A 41 -0.63 -3.54 16.28
N SER A 42 -0.02 -3.57 17.46
CA SER A 42 -0.71 -3.55 18.76
C SER A 42 -1.62 -2.33 18.98
N ARG A 43 -1.24 -1.16 18.44
CA ARG A 43 -1.94 0.12 18.66
C ARG A 43 -2.75 0.60 17.46
N MET A 44 -2.97 -0.24 16.45
CA MET A 44 -3.77 0.16 15.30
C MET A 44 -5.25 0.32 15.69
N PRO A 45 -5.90 1.46 15.34
CA PRO A 45 -7.31 1.68 15.66
C PRO A 45 -8.24 0.75 14.87
N GLN A 46 -9.42 0.49 15.45
CA GLN A 46 -10.47 -0.30 14.80
C GLN A 46 -11.31 0.55 13.82
N PRO A 47 -11.90 -0.10 12.78
CA PRO A 47 -11.65 -1.46 12.34
C PRO A 47 -10.28 -1.57 11.68
N ARG A 48 -9.57 -2.66 11.97
CA ARG A 48 -8.28 -2.92 11.36
C ARG A 48 -8.47 -3.53 9.99
N PRO A 49 -7.81 -3.04 8.93
CA PRO A 49 -7.65 -3.82 7.72
C PRO A 49 -6.85 -5.09 8.05
N MET A 50 -6.95 -6.11 7.22
CA MET A 50 -6.09 -7.29 7.37
C MET A 50 -4.66 -6.97 6.96
N LEU A 51 -4.49 -6.33 5.80
CA LEU A 51 -3.20 -5.99 5.21
C LEU A 51 -3.18 -4.52 4.77
N GLU A 52 -2.01 -3.92 4.88
CA GLU A 52 -1.72 -2.61 4.33
C GLU A 52 -0.47 -2.69 3.44
N ILE A 53 -0.54 -2.13 2.23
CA ILE A 53 0.65 -1.87 1.41
C ILE A 53 0.90 -0.37 1.46
N PHE A 54 2.09 0.01 1.89
CA PHE A 54 2.57 1.39 1.87
C PHE A 54 3.58 1.54 0.73
N VAL A 55 3.41 2.57 -0.10
CA VAL A 55 4.33 2.90 -1.19
C VAL A 55 4.82 4.33 -1.01
N PHE A 56 6.12 4.48 -1.03
CA PHE A 56 6.79 5.77 -0.85
C PHE A 56 7.77 6.06 -1.97
N SER A 57 7.76 7.29 -2.43
CA SER A 57 8.81 7.87 -3.28
C SER A 57 9.01 9.36 -2.98
N ALA A 58 9.97 10.00 -3.61
CA ALA A 58 10.15 11.45 -3.50
C ALA A 58 8.93 12.25 -4.02
N ARG A 59 8.06 11.64 -4.85
CA ARG A 59 6.94 12.28 -5.54
C ARG A 59 5.57 11.85 -5.02
N VAL A 60 5.45 10.63 -4.50
CA VAL A 60 4.17 10.06 -4.08
C VAL A 60 4.31 9.34 -2.74
N GLU A 61 3.27 9.45 -1.95
CA GLU A 61 3.05 8.64 -0.76
C GLU A 61 1.65 8.01 -0.87
N ALA A 62 1.55 6.70 -0.65
CA ALA A 62 0.33 5.97 -0.95
C ALA A 62 0.12 4.80 0.00
N VAL A 63 -1.15 4.48 0.24
CA VAL A 63 -1.58 3.30 1.02
C VAL A 63 -2.64 2.51 0.28
N HIS A 64 -2.60 1.20 0.42
CA HIS A 64 -3.65 0.29 -0.03
C HIS A 64 -4.05 -0.65 1.11
N LEU A 65 -5.28 -0.53 1.56
CA LEU A 65 -5.83 -1.27 2.68
C LEU A 65 -6.72 -2.40 2.18
N ARG A 66 -6.48 -3.62 2.64
CA ARG A 66 -7.23 -4.83 2.27
C ARG A 66 -7.90 -5.41 3.51
N GLY A 67 -9.19 -5.70 3.41
CA GLY A 67 -9.96 -6.36 4.47
C GLY A 67 -9.78 -7.87 4.52
N GLY A 68 -9.15 -8.48 3.51
CA GLY A 68 -8.90 -9.92 3.40
C GLY A 68 -7.89 -10.23 2.29
N LEU A 69 -7.51 -11.50 2.14
CA LEU A 69 -6.58 -11.93 1.08
C LEU A 69 -7.19 -11.69 -0.31
N VAL A 70 -8.45 -12.02 -0.49
CA VAL A 70 -9.20 -11.74 -1.71
C VAL A 70 -10.06 -10.50 -1.48
N ALA A 71 -9.61 -9.36 -1.98
CA ALA A 71 -10.26 -8.07 -1.77
C ALA A 71 -10.17 -7.21 -3.04
N ARG A 72 -11.21 -6.42 -3.34
CA ARG A 72 -11.23 -5.50 -4.47
C ARG A 72 -11.80 -4.15 -4.09
N GLY A 73 -11.33 -3.11 -4.76
CA GLY A 73 -11.83 -1.76 -4.56
C GLY A 73 -11.05 -0.72 -5.35
N GLY A 74 -11.46 0.53 -5.22
CA GLY A 74 -10.89 1.65 -5.97
C GLY A 74 -9.71 2.30 -5.27
N LEU A 75 -8.95 3.02 -6.08
CA LEU A 75 -7.92 3.94 -5.63
C LEU A 75 -8.40 5.38 -5.86
N ARG A 76 -7.96 6.28 -4.99
CA ARG A 76 -8.23 7.71 -5.20
C ARG A 76 -6.98 8.57 -4.94
N TRP A 77 -6.90 9.65 -5.66
CA TRP A 77 -6.00 10.74 -5.30
C TRP A 77 -6.64 11.57 -4.18
N SER A 78 -5.83 11.91 -3.16
CA SER A 78 -6.21 12.81 -2.08
C SER A 78 -5.39 14.09 -2.16
N ASP A 79 -6.01 15.21 -1.85
CA ASP A 79 -5.38 16.51 -1.66
C ASP A 79 -5.03 16.80 -0.19
N ARG A 80 -5.16 15.77 0.69
CA ARG A 80 -4.98 15.84 2.14
C ARG A 80 -3.74 15.07 2.59
N PRO A 81 -2.51 15.58 2.39
CA PRO A 81 -1.27 14.84 2.66
C PRO A 81 -1.11 14.42 4.12
N GLU A 82 -1.67 15.17 5.06
CA GLU A 82 -1.48 14.93 6.49
C GLU A 82 -2.37 13.82 7.05
N ASP A 83 -3.52 13.56 6.45
CA ASP A 83 -4.50 12.59 6.95
C ASP A 83 -5.11 11.65 5.89
N PHE A 84 -4.51 11.58 4.70
CA PHE A 84 -5.04 10.75 3.59
C PHE A 84 -5.22 9.28 3.98
N ARG A 85 -4.34 8.74 4.83
CA ARG A 85 -4.47 7.37 5.32
C ARG A 85 -5.74 7.21 6.16
N THR A 86 -6.07 8.19 7.00
CA THR A 86 -7.30 8.19 7.80
C THR A 86 -8.53 8.30 6.90
N GLU A 87 -8.46 9.10 5.84
CA GLU A 87 -9.50 9.19 4.82
C GLU A 87 -9.73 7.84 4.15
N VAL A 88 -8.67 7.17 3.69
CA VAL A 88 -8.76 5.83 3.07
C VAL A 88 -9.33 4.80 4.05
N LEU A 89 -8.91 4.83 5.31
CA LEU A 89 -9.46 3.95 6.35
C LEU A 89 -10.95 4.20 6.55
N GLY A 90 -11.42 5.44 6.51
CA GLY A 90 -12.85 5.79 6.56
C GLY A 90 -13.64 5.16 5.40
N LEU A 91 -13.07 5.14 4.20
CA LEU A 91 -13.68 4.49 3.04
C LEU A 91 -13.75 2.95 3.20
N VAL A 92 -12.71 2.35 3.76
CA VAL A 92 -12.71 0.90 4.09
C VAL A 92 -13.80 0.59 5.12
N LYS A 93 -13.92 1.39 6.17
CA LYS A 93 -14.98 1.26 7.19
C LYS A 93 -16.36 1.25 6.56
N ALA A 94 -16.65 2.24 5.72
CA ALA A 94 -17.94 2.36 5.04
C ALA A 94 -18.21 1.14 4.13
N GLN A 95 -17.19 0.61 3.47
CA GLN A 95 -17.32 -0.57 2.62
C GLN A 95 -17.57 -1.85 3.43
N ILE A 96 -16.89 -2.06 4.56
CA ILE A 96 -17.09 -3.20 5.44
C ILE A 96 -18.54 -3.23 5.94
N VAL A 97 -19.08 -2.11 6.38
CA VAL A 97 -20.47 -2.02 6.86
C VAL A 97 -21.47 -2.32 5.75
N LYS A 98 -21.23 -1.86 4.53
CA LYS A 98 -22.11 -2.10 3.38
C LYS A 98 -22.04 -3.54 2.86
N ASN A 99 -20.86 -4.16 2.97
CA ASN A 99 -20.55 -5.46 2.35
C ASN A 99 -20.50 -6.60 3.37
N ALA A 100 -21.10 -6.46 4.54
CA ALA A 100 -21.05 -7.46 5.62
C ALA A 100 -21.47 -8.88 5.19
N VAL A 101 -22.13 -9.01 4.04
CA VAL A 101 -22.64 -10.29 3.49
C VAL A 101 -22.06 -10.60 2.10
N ILE A 102 -21.23 -9.74 1.53
CA ILE A 102 -20.75 -9.87 0.14
C ILE A 102 -19.27 -10.24 0.11
N VAL A 103 -18.94 -11.27 -0.67
CA VAL A 103 -17.57 -11.70 -0.98
C VAL A 103 -17.27 -11.32 -2.44
N PRO A 104 -16.07 -10.82 -2.79
CA PRO A 104 -14.88 -10.61 -1.96
C PRO A 104 -14.98 -9.40 -1.03
N VAL A 105 -14.17 -9.43 0.02
CA VAL A 105 -14.01 -8.34 0.97
C VAL A 105 -13.51 -7.07 0.27
N GLY A 106 -13.81 -5.90 0.84
CA GLY A 106 -13.41 -4.64 0.26
C GLY A 106 -11.92 -4.32 0.42
N SER A 107 -11.42 -3.55 -0.53
CA SER A 107 -10.15 -2.83 -0.43
C SER A 107 -10.32 -1.38 -0.84
N LYS A 108 -9.49 -0.52 -0.31
CA LYS A 108 -9.39 0.88 -0.73
C LYS A 108 -7.95 1.32 -0.70
N GLY A 109 -7.59 2.14 -1.66
CA GLY A 109 -6.29 2.78 -1.67
C GLY A 109 -6.42 4.28 -1.92
N GLY A 110 -5.40 5.01 -1.52
CA GLY A 110 -5.28 6.42 -1.77
C GLY A 110 -3.81 6.84 -1.85
N PHE A 111 -3.58 7.95 -2.52
CA PHE A 111 -2.25 8.52 -2.65
C PHE A 111 -2.29 10.03 -2.64
N VAL A 112 -1.20 10.63 -2.23
CA VAL A 112 -0.96 12.07 -2.28
C VAL A 112 0.25 12.36 -3.14
N VAL A 113 0.19 13.46 -3.89
CA VAL A 113 1.28 13.95 -4.74
C VAL A 113 2.08 14.97 -3.95
N ARG A 114 3.28 14.60 -3.52
CA ARG A 114 4.09 15.39 -2.58
C ARG A 114 4.60 16.73 -3.16
N ARG A 115 4.77 16.79 -4.48
CA ARG A 115 5.35 17.95 -5.17
C ARG A 115 4.33 18.68 -6.07
N LEU A 116 3.04 18.45 -5.87
CA LEU A 116 2.03 19.04 -6.75
C LEU A 116 2.04 20.57 -6.75
N ALA A 117 2.32 21.20 -5.61
CA ALA A 117 2.41 22.65 -5.49
C ALA A 117 3.59 23.25 -6.28
N GLN A 118 4.58 22.43 -6.63
CA GLN A 118 5.77 22.84 -7.41
C GLN A 118 5.54 22.68 -8.92
N CYS A 119 4.47 22.01 -9.34
CA CYS A 119 4.14 21.79 -10.74
C CYS A 119 3.36 22.97 -11.32
N ALA A 120 3.65 23.34 -12.56
CA ALA A 120 2.82 24.26 -13.31
C ALA A 120 1.39 23.71 -13.44
N PRO A 121 0.36 24.56 -13.49
CA PRO A 121 -1.04 24.10 -13.54
C PRO A 121 -1.31 23.09 -14.66
N GLU A 122 -0.76 23.31 -15.84
CA GLU A 122 -0.86 22.46 -17.03
C GLU A 122 -0.19 21.08 -16.86
N GLU A 123 0.81 20.95 -16.00
CA GLU A 123 1.57 19.72 -15.75
C GLU A 123 0.95 18.85 -14.66
N ARG A 124 0.08 19.42 -13.81
CA ARG A 124 -0.47 18.74 -12.62
C ARG A 124 -1.17 17.43 -12.95
N SER A 125 -1.95 17.39 -14.02
CA SER A 125 -2.65 16.18 -14.43
C SER A 125 -1.69 15.06 -14.82
N ALA A 126 -0.60 15.40 -15.53
CA ALA A 126 0.43 14.44 -15.91
C ALA A 126 1.20 13.93 -14.69
N GLU A 127 1.49 14.82 -13.73
CA GLU A 127 2.15 14.45 -12.47
C GLU A 127 1.30 13.51 -11.63
N VAL A 128 0.00 13.80 -11.46
CA VAL A 128 -0.94 12.92 -10.75
C VAL A 128 -1.01 11.55 -11.40
N LYS A 129 -1.10 11.50 -12.75
CA LYS A 129 -1.10 10.24 -13.50
C LYS A 129 0.20 9.45 -13.29
N SER A 130 1.35 10.12 -13.33
CA SER A 130 2.65 9.49 -13.09
C SER A 130 2.77 8.95 -11.67
N CYS A 131 2.32 9.69 -10.67
CA CYS A 131 2.27 9.25 -9.28
C CYS A 131 1.33 8.06 -9.08
N TYR A 132 0.16 8.06 -9.71
CA TYR A 132 -0.74 6.90 -9.73
C TYR A 132 -0.06 5.65 -10.30
N GLN A 133 0.66 5.78 -11.42
CA GLN A 133 1.41 4.67 -12.01
C GLN A 133 2.53 4.17 -11.09
N THR A 134 3.23 5.08 -10.41
CA THR A 134 4.26 4.72 -9.42
C THR A 134 3.66 3.94 -8.25
N PHE A 135 2.47 4.35 -7.78
CA PHE A 135 1.74 3.62 -6.74
C PHE A 135 1.38 2.19 -7.19
N ILE A 136 0.80 2.03 -8.38
CA ILE A 136 0.46 0.70 -8.94
C ILE A 136 1.72 -0.16 -9.05
N ARG A 137 2.81 0.37 -9.59
CA ARG A 137 4.09 -0.36 -9.71
C ARG A 137 4.61 -0.79 -8.34
N GLY A 138 4.53 0.10 -7.33
CA GLY A 138 4.95 -0.24 -5.97
C GLY A 138 4.14 -1.38 -5.34
N MET A 139 2.85 -1.48 -5.63
CA MET A 139 2.04 -2.63 -5.22
C MET A 139 2.42 -3.90 -5.98
N LEU A 140 2.66 -3.80 -7.29
CA LEU A 140 3.08 -4.92 -8.12
C LEU A 140 4.47 -5.46 -7.75
N ASP A 141 5.38 -4.61 -7.29
CA ASP A 141 6.70 -5.02 -6.80
C ASP A 141 6.60 -6.07 -5.68
N LEU A 142 5.54 -6.03 -4.88
CA LEU A 142 5.31 -6.93 -3.75
C LEU A 142 4.36 -8.09 -4.06
N THR A 143 3.68 -8.06 -5.22
CA THR A 143 2.67 -9.05 -5.58
C THR A 143 3.32 -10.22 -6.32
N ASP A 144 2.97 -11.44 -5.95
CA ASP A 144 3.45 -12.63 -6.65
C ASP A 144 2.83 -12.71 -8.06
N ASN A 145 3.60 -13.23 -9.02
CA ASN A 145 3.12 -13.48 -10.35
C ASN A 145 2.50 -14.89 -10.45
N ARG A 146 1.65 -15.09 -11.45
CA ARG A 146 1.14 -16.41 -11.83
C ARG A 146 1.66 -16.80 -13.19
N SER A 147 2.18 -18.03 -13.31
CA SER A 147 2.55 -18.63 -14.56
C SER A 147 1.91 -20.02 -14.64
N HIS A 148 0.86 -20.14 -15.44
CA HIS A 148 0.05 -21.36 -15.55
C HIS A 148 -0.43 -21.85 -14.18
N GLU A 149 0.12 -22.94 -13.66
CA GLU A 149 -0.26 -23.56 -12.39
C GLU A 149 0.64 -23.14 -11.20
N SER A 150 1.70 -22.37 -11.46
CA SER A 150 2.67 -21.98 -10.45
C SER A 150 2.55 -20.51 -10.03
N VAL A 151 2.87 -20.25 -8.78
CA VAL A 151 3.05 -18.88 -8.25
C VAL A 151 4.54 -18.58 -8.24
N ILE A 152 4.92 -17.42 -8.79
CA ILE A 152 6.30 -16.97 -8.91
C ILE A 152 6.47 -15.76 -8.03
N ALA A 153 7.29 -15.89 -6.98
CA ALA A 153 7.63 -14.78 -6.12
C ALA A 153 8.37 -13.66 -6.86
N PRO A 154 8.13 -12.39 -6.54
CA PRO A 154 8.89 -11.30 -7.11
C PRO A 154 10.36 -11.39 -6.70
N SER A 155 11.25 -11.10 -7.64
CA SER A 155 12.69 -11.18 -7.39
C SER A 155 13.15 -10.12 -6.39
N ARG A 156 14.12 -10.47 -5.51
CA ARG A 156 14.74 -9.57 -4.54
C ARG A 156 13.76 -8.88 -3.57
N VAL A 157 12.62 -9.50 -3.32
CA VAL A 157 11.67 -9.09 -2.28
C VAL A 157 11.91 -9.97 -1.06
N VAL A 158 12.08 -9.35 0.09
CA VAL A 158 12.00 -10.07 1.37
C VAL A 158 10.53 -10.40 1.62
N ARG A 159 10.25 -11.66 1.92
CA ARG A 159 8.89 -12.19 2.06
C ARG A 159 8.80 -13.13 3.25
N TYR A 160 7.91 -12.84 4.19
CA TYR A 160 7.63 -13.64 5.39
C TYR A 160 6.21 -14.21 5.44
N ASP A 161 5.39 -13.92 4.41
CA ASP A 161 4.03 -14.43 4.28
C ASP A 161 3.90 -15.49 3.19
N GLN A 162 2.69 -16.04 3.08
CA GLN A 162 2.32 -17.00 2.03
C GLN A 162 2.21 -16.32 0.67
N ASP A 163 2.08 -17.15 -0.38
CA ASP A 163 1.83 -16.67 -1.73
C ASP A 163 0.60 -15.76 -1.78
N ASP A 164 0.77 -14.58 -2.39
CA ASP A 164 -0.29 -13.59 -2.57
C ASP A 164 -0.25 -13.02 -4.00
N PRO A 165 -0.70 -13.80 -4.99
CA PRO A 165 -0.77 -13.35 -6.39
C PRO A 165 -2.04 -12.55 -6.67
N TYR A 166 -2.61 -11.88 -5.66
CA TYR A 166 -3.88 -11.20 -5.78
C TYR A 166 -3.74 -9.70 -5.59
N LEU A 167 -4.02 -8.93 -6.64
CA LEU A 167 -4.16 -7.49 -6.61
C LEU A 167 -5.26 -7.07 -7.59
N VAL A 168 -6.39 -6.61 -7.08
CA VAL A 168 -7.48 -6.07 -7.90
C VAL A 168 -7.80 -4.65 -7.47
N VAL A 169 -7.54 -3.72 -8.37
CA VAL A 169 -7.86 -2.30 -8.22
C VAL A 169 -8.79 -1.86 -9.35
N ALA A 170 -9.78 -1.05 -9.03
CA ALA A 170 -10.79 -0.58 -9.97
C ALA A 170 -10.83 0.96 -10.00
#